data_796f28af03b44077a0663c41bed1df7a
#
_entry.id   796f28af03b44077a0663c41bed1df7a
#
_cell.length_a   1.000
_cell.length_b   1.000
_cell.length_c   1.000
_cell.angle_alpha   90.00
_cell.angle_beta   90.00
_cell.angle_gamma   90.00
#
_symmetry.space_group_name_H-M   'P 1'
#
loop_
_entity.id
_entity.type
_entity.pdbx_description
1 polymer ?
#
loop_
_entity_poly.entity_id
_entity_poly.type
_entity_poly.pdbx_seq_one_letter_code
_entity_poly.pdbx_strand_id
1 'polypeptide(L)'
;MNDTLTAPRYVLSAAPASRRAVVSGVVAGPLFLAAGLAQGVARDGFDFTRNAISQLALGEAGRIQTAVFVLTGALLIAGATALRRTLRGGPGGTWGPVLVGVFAVSFWVAGAFPADAGAGFPAGTPEETVMSGHGAVHMLGGTVGYLALCAAFVVLARPLAARGLRGWAVASRVVPVVVLAGFTASAASVLAFTAGAGLGLLWLSAVTARLADR
;
A
#
# COMPACT_ATOMS: atom_id res chain seq x y z
N MET A 1 17.13 48.14 35.05
CA MET A 1 16.25 47.01 35.42
C MET A 1 15.41 46.71 34.21
N ASN A 2 15.87 45.75 33.35
CA ASN A 2 15.12 45.31 32.20
C ASN A 2 14.74 43.84 32.45
N ASP A 3 13.50 43.65 32.93
CA ASP A 3 12.89 42.35 33.00
C ASP A 3 12.44 41.92 31.61
N THR A 4 13.26 41.15 30.93
CA THR A 4 12.84 40.42 29.71
C THR A 4 11.93 39.27 30.15
N LEU A 5 10.62 39.47 30.05
CA LEU A 5 9.60 38.45 30.19
C LEU A 5 9.77 37.43 29.07
N THR A 6 10.51 36.34 29.35
CA THR A 6 10.57 35.15 28.49
C THR A 6 9.20 34.46 28.53
N ALA A 7 8.38 34.65 27.49
CA ALA A 7 7.12 33.92 27.34
C ALA A 7 7.39 32.40 27.36
N PRO A 8 6.59 31.62 28.08
CA PRO A 8 6.76 30.18 28.14
C PRO A 8 6.53 29.59 26.72
N ARG A 9 7.59 28.95 26.17
CA ARG A 9 7.45 28.15 24.95
C ARG A 9 6.59 26.95 25.29
N TYR A 10 5.32 26.99 24.93
CA TYR A 10 4.46 25.81 24.93
C TYR A 10 5.03 24.80 23.90
N VAL A 11 5.83 23.88 24.38
CA VAL A 11 6.17 22.68 23.62
C VAL A 11 4.89 21.86 23.56
N LEU A 12 4.13 21.99 22.49
CA LEU A 12 3.00 21.12 22.20
C LEU A 12 3.55 19.70 22.11
N SER A 13 3.47 18.96 23.21
CA SER A 13 3.79 17.54 23.24
C SER A 13 2.85 16.84 22.28
N ALA A 14 3.40 16.36 21.15
CA ALA A 14 2.59 15.66 20.17
C ALA A 14 2.04 14.38 20.81
N ALA A 15 0.72 14.23 20.83
CA ALA A 15 0.08 13.01 21.32
C ALA A 15 0.67 11.78 20.58
N PRO A 16 0.99 10.71 21.29
CA PRO A 16 1.53 9.48 20.70
C PRO A 16 0.58 8.93 19.64
N ALA A 17 1.11 8.19 18.67
CA ALA A 17 0.30 7.51 17.68
C ALA A 17 -0.72 6.60 18.38
N SER A 18 -1.98 6.64 17.98
CA SER A 18 -2.98 5.77 18.58
C SER A 18 -2.68 4.31 18.20
N ARG A 19 -2.77 3.40 19.16
CA ARG A 19 -2.59 1.96 18.91
C ARG A 19 -3.48 1.46 17.78
N ARG A 20 -4.73 1.94 17.71
CA ARG A 20 -5.68 1.60 16.63
C ARG A 20 -5.14 1.98 15.25
N ALA A 21 -4.59 3.18 15.08
CA ALA A 21 -4.03 3.62 13.80
C ALA A 21 -2.79 2.81 13.38
N VAL A 22 -1.95 2.40 14.34
CA VAL A 22 -0.82 1.49 14.06
C VAL A 22 -1.34 0.12 13.60
N VAL A 23 -2.27 -0.48 14.34
CA VAL A 23 -2.87 -1.77 13.98
C VAL A 23 -3.54 -1.70 12.62
N SER A 24 -4.24 -0.62 12.28
CA SER A 24 -4.83 -0.42 10.95
C SER A 24 -3.77 -0.53 9.84
N GLY A 25 -2.65 0.17 9.97
CA GLY A 25 -1.56 0.10 8.97
C GLY A 25 -0.92 -1.29 8.88
N VAL A 26 -0.84 -2.01 10.00
CA VAL A 26 -0.25 -3.37 10.04
C VAL A 26 -1.17 -4.40 9.40
N VAL A 27 -2.49 -4.30 9.60
CA VAL A 27 -3.43 -5.31 9.09
C VAL A 27 -3.86 -5.07 7.65
N ALA A 28 -3.65 -3.87 7.10
CA ALA A 28 -4.13 -3.50 5.77
C ALA A 28 -3.64 -4.44 4.67
N GLY A 29 -2.33 -4.72 4.63
CA GLY A 29 -1.73 -5.61 3.62
C GLY A 29 -2.20 -7.07 3.76
N PRO A 30 -2.05 -7.71 4.94
CA PRO A 30 -2.57 -9.05 5.18
C PRO A 30 -4.06 -9.20 4.87
N LEU A 31 -4.90 -8.22 5.24
CA LEU A 31 -6.33 -8.23 4.95
C LEU A 31 -6.61 -8.21 3.45
N PHE A 32 -5.96 -7.31 2.70
CA PHE A 32 -6.13 -7.24 1.24
C PHE A 32 -5.76 -8.55 0.56
N LEU A 33 -4.61 -9.13 0.93
CA LEU A 33 -4.14 -10.38 0.34
C LEU A 33 -5.04 -11.56 0.72
N ALA A 34 -5.42 -11.69 1.99
CA ALA A 34 -6.30 -12.76 2.44
C ALA A 34 -7.68 -12.68 1.77
N ALA A 35 -8.25 -11.48 1.68
CA ALA A 35 -9.53 -11.27 1.00
C ALA A 35 -9.43 -11.56 -0.51
N GLY A 36 -8.34 -11.14 -1.18
CA GLY A 36 -8.10 -11.43 -2.58
C GLY A 36 -7.93 -12.93 -2.85
N LEU A 37 -7.14 -13.62 -2.01
CA LEU A 37 -6.97 -15.08 -2.10
C LEU A 37 -8.29 -15.82 -1.89
N ALA A 38 -9.04 -15.48 -0.85
CA ALA A 38 -10.33 -16.11 -0.56
C ALA A 38 -11.32 -15.92 -1.72
N GLN A 39 -11.41 -14.72 -2.28
CA GLN A 39 -12.28 -14.44 -3.42
C GLN A 39 -11.81 -15.18 -4.67
N GLY A 40 -10.48 -15.17 -4.97
CA GLY A 40 -9.94 -15.83 -6.16
C GLY A 40 -10.20 -17.34 -6.17
N VAL A 41 -10.09 -17.99 -5.00
CA VAL A 41 -10.41 -19.42 -4.86
C VAL A 41 -11.93 -19.69 -5.00
N ALA A 42 -12.77 -18.74 -4.58
CA ALA A 42 -14.23 -18.89 -4.57
C ALA A 42 -14.91 -18.44 -5.88
N ARG A 43 -14.16 -17.84 -6.82
CA ARG A 43 -14.71 -17.25 -8.06
C ARG A 43 -14.44 -18.16 -9.25
N ASP A 44 -15.49 -18.65 -9.88
CA ASP A 44 -15.39 -19.43 -11.10
C ASP A 44 -14.70 -18.66 -12.21
N GLY A 45 -13.76 -19.33 -12.90
CA GLY A 45 -12.99 -18.76 -13.99
C GLY A 45 -11.83 -17.85 -13.56
N PHE A 46 -11.61 -17.61 -12.25
CA PHE A 46 -10.46 -16.85 -11.78
C PHE A 46 -9.21 -17.76 -11.66
N ASP A 47 -8.14 -17.35 -12.32
CA ASP A 47 -6.85 -18.05 -12.29
C ASP A 47 -5.73 -17.08 -11.89
N PHE A 48 -5.12 -17.32 -10.72
CA PHE A 48 -4.04 -16.49 -10.20
C PHE A 48 -2.81 -16.39 -11.11
N THR A 49 -2.65 -17.32 -12.05
CA THR A 49 -1.54 -17.27 -13.02
C THR A 49 -1.82 -16.29 -14.17
N ARG A 50 -3.09 -15.92 -14.38
CA ARG A 50 -3.57 -15.13 -15.51
C ARG A 50 -4.30 -13.86 -15.10
N ASN A 51 -4.93 -13.86 -13.92
CA ASN A 51 -5.79 -12.79 -13.45
C ASN A 51 -5.19 -12.06 -12.24
N ALA A 52 -5.12 -10.75 -12.32
CA ALA A 52 -4.72 -9.92 -11.19
C ALA A 52 -5.83 -9.85 -10.13
N ILE A 53 -5.47 -9.77 -8.84
CA ILE A 53 -6.43 -9.64 -7.73
C ILE A 53 -7.39 -8.46 -7.95
N SER A 54 -6.96 -7.41 -8.64
CA SER A 54 -7.81 -6.25 -8.96
C SER A 54 -8.99 -6.59 -9.88
N GLN A 55 -8.86 -7.59 -10.74
CA GLN A 55 -9.95 -8.05 -11.62
C GLN A 55 -11.11 -8.69 -10.83
N LEU A 56 -10.89 -9.11 -9.57
CA LEU A 56 -11.97 -9.55 -8.70
C LEU A 56 -13.04 -8.47 -8.45
N ALA A 57 -12.75 -7.19 -8.76
CA ALA A 57 -13.75 -6.11 -8.75
C ALA A 57 -14.75 -6.19 -9.93
N LEU A 58 -14.58 -7.13 -10.85
CA LEU A 58 -15.46 -7.35 -12.00
C LEU A 58 -16.56 -8.39 -11.69
N GLY A 59 -17.63 -8.35 -12.48
CA GLY A 59 -18.76 -9.27 -12.37
C GLY A 59 -19.65 -9.02 -11.16
N GLU A 60 -20.62 -9.90 -10.90
CA GLU A 60 -21.67 -9.71 -9.89
C GLU A 60 -21.14 -9.58 -8.46
N ALA A 61 -20.11 -10.36 -8.09
CA ALA A 61 -19.48 -10.28 -6.77
C ALA A 61 -18.38 -9.21 -6.69
N GLY A 62 -18.14 -8.42 -7.73
CA GLY A 62 -17.08 -7.40 -7.79
C GLY A 62 -17.16 -6.35 -6.70
N ARG A 63 -18.38 -6.05 -6.20
CA ARG A 63 -18.61 -5.16 -5.06
C ARG A 63 -17.84 -5.54 -3.79
N ILE A 64 -17.55 -6.85 -3.60
CA ILE A 64 -16.78 -7.32 -2.45
C ILE A 64 -15.34 -6.81 -2.56
N GLN A 65 -14.70 -6.98 -3.70
CA GLN A 65 -13.34 -6.48 -3.93
C GLN A 65 -13.29 -4.95 -3.92
N THR A 66 -14.31 -4.27 -4.44
CA THR A 66 -14.44 -2.81 -4.32
C THR A 66 -14.47 -2.37 -2.85
N ALA A 67 -15.24 -3.04 -2.01
CA ALA A 67 -15.26 -2.77 -0.56
C ALA A 67 -13.89 -3.04 0.09
N VAL A 68 -13.20 -4.11 -0.32
CA VAL A 68 -11.82 -4.43 0.14
C VAL A 68 -10.85 -3.32 -0.26
N PHE A 69 -10.93 -2.77 -1.48
CA PHE A 69 -10.12 -1.63 -1.89
C PHE A 69 -10.38 -0.41 -0.99
N VAL A 70 -11.65 -0.04 -0.79
CA VAL A 70 -12.02 1.12 0.04
C VAL A 70 -11.52 0.95 1.47
N LEU A 71 -11.73 -0.22 2.06
CA LEU A 71 -11.30 -0.53 3.43
C LEU A 71 -9.78 -0.50 3.55
N THR A 72 -9.07 -1.14 2.61
CA THR A 72 -7.59 -1.17 2.61
C THR A 72 -7.02 0.24 2.50
N GLY A 73 -7.53 1.08 1.59
CA GLY A 73 -7.13 2.47 1.48
C GLY A 73 -7.33 3.24 2.79
N ALA A 74 -8.48 3.10 3.45
CA ALA A 74 -8.76 3.74 4.74
C ALA A 74 -7.79 3.27 5.85
N LEU A 75 -7.52 1.96 5.93
CA LEU A 75 -6.57 1.39 6.89
C LEU A 75 -5.14 1.89 6.66
N LEU A 76 -4.71 2.01 5.40
CA LEU A 76 -3.40 2.55 5.03
C LEU A 76 -3.28 4.05 5.35
N ILE A 77 -4.34 4.85 5.16
CA ILE A 77 -4.38 6.27 5.58
C ILE A 77 -4.21 6.37 7.11
N ALA A 78 -4.94 5.54 7.86
CA ALA A 78 -4.77 5.49 9.32
C ALA A 78 -3.32 5.12 9.70
N GLY A 79 -2.71 4.13 9.04
CA GLY A 79 -1.31 3.76 9.20
C GLY A 79 -0.34 4.89 8.86
N ALA A 80 -0.56 5.61 7.77
CA ALA A 80 0.22 6.78 7.37
C ALA A 80 0.17 7.88 8.44
N THR A 81 -1.00 8.14 9.03
CA THR A 81 -1.14 9.11 10.14
C THR A 81 -0.41 8.64 11.39
N ALA A 82 -0.40 7.34 11.69
CA ALA A 82 0.36 6.77 12.79
C ALA A 82 1.88 6.95 12.56
N LEU A 83 2.38 6.61 11.37
CA LEU A 83 3.78 6.83 10.98
C LEU A 83 4.16 8.32 11.08
N ARG A 84 3.29 9.23 10.65
CA ARG A 84 3.52 10.68 10.76
C ARG A 84 3.72 11.14 12.20
N ARG A 85 2.93 10.61 13.12
CA ARG A 85 3.03 10.92 14.56
C ARG A 85 4.28 10.30 15.19
N THR A 86 4.55 9.03 14.86
CA THR A 86 5.71 8.27 15.38
C THR A 86 7.05 8.84 14.93
N LEU A 87 7.13 9.37 13.69
CA LEU A 87 8.36 9.86 13.08
C LEU A 87 8.46 11.40 13.08
N ARG A 88 7.56 12.11 13.78
CA ARG A 88 7.52 13.57 13.81
C ARG A 88 8.87 14.16 14.22
N GLY A 89 9.37 15.12 13.44
CA GLY A 89 10.64 15.81 13.69
C GLY A 89 11.90 14.98 13.38
N GLY A 90 11.73 13.69 13.02
CA GLY A 90 12.84 12.80 12.67
C GLY A 90 12.98 12.53 11.17
N PRO A 91 14.03 11.77 10.79
CA PRO A 91 14.27 11.38 9.41
C PRO A 91 13.06 10.65 8.82
N GLY A 92 12.64 11.03 7.60
CA GLY A 92 11.54 10.38 6.89
C GLY A 92 10.13 10.69 7.41
N GLY A 93 10.00 11.46 8.50
CA GLY A 93 8.73 11.71 9.18
C GLY A 93 7.72 12.57 8.40
N THR A 94 8.10 13.17 7.30
CA THR A 94 7.18 13.88 6.40
C THR A 94 6.91 13.05 5.16
N TRP A 95 7.94 12.76 4.37
CA TRP A 95 7.77 12.13 3.07
C TRP A 95 7.39 10.64 3.15
N GLY A 96 7.87 9.89 4.15
CA GLY A 96 7.45 8.49 4.34
C GLY A 96 5.93 8.36 4.46
N PRO A 97 5.29 9.01 5.45
CA PRO A 97 3.83 9.00 5.59
C PRO A 97 3.07 9.57 4.39
N VAL A 98 3.57 10.63 3.75
CA VAL A 98 2.91 11.20 2.55
C VAL A 98 2.89 10.18 1.41
N LEU A 99 4.03 9.51 1.14
CA LEU A 99 4.13 8.49 0.08
C LEU A 99 3.25 7.27 0.38
N VAL A 100 3.18 6.83 1.66
CA VAL A 100 2.21 5.79 2.07
C VAL A 100 0.77 6.28 1.86
N GLY A 101 0.48 7.56 2.10
CA GLY A 101 -0.83 8.16 1.81
C GLY A 101 -1.17 8.15 0.32
N VAL A 102 -0.22 8.46 -0.56
CA VAL A 102 -0.40 8.35 -2.03
C VAL A 102 -0.69 6.90 -2.43
N PHE A 103 0.05 5.94 -1.88
CA PHE A 103 -0.21 4.53 -2.10
C PHE A 103 -1.62 4.14 -1.59
N ALA A 104 -2.05 4.64 -0.44
CA ALA A 104 -3.40 4.39 0.09
C ALA A 104 -4.50 4.92 -0.84
N VAL A 105 -4.33 6.12 -1.41
CA VAL A 105 -5.29 6.71 -2.36
C VAL A 105 -5.40 5.88 -3.63
N SER A 106 -4.32 5.21 -4.09
CA SER A 106 -4.38 4.34 -5.27
C SER A 106 -5.37 3.18 -5.11
N PHE A 107 -5.62 2.70 -3.89
CA PHE A 107 -6.67 1.71 -3.61
C PHE A 107 -8.07 2.29 -3.83
N TRP A 108 -8.31 3.55 -3.48
CA TRP A 108 -9.59 4.20 -3.75
C TRP A 108 -9.78 4.45 -5.24
N VAL A 109 -8.71 4.82 -5.95
CA VAL A 109 -8.74 4.91 -7.42
C VAL A 109 -9.08 3.54 -8.02
N ALA A 110 -8.44 2.46 -7.56
CA ALA A 110 -8.74 1.11 -8.02
C ALA A 110 -10.18 0.65 -7.73
N GLY A 111 -10.75 1.09 -6.62
CA GLY A 111 -12.15 0.82 -6.26
C GLY A 111 -13.16 1.61 -7.09
N ALA A 112 -12.81 2.85 -7.47
CA ALA A 112 -13.67 3.73 -8.28
C ALA A 112 -13.56 3.45 -9.78
N PHE A 113 -12.42 2.98 -10.25
CA PHE A 113 -12.10 2.68 -11.64
C PHE A 113 -11.65 1.21 -11.74
N PRO A 114 -12.55 0.27 -12.00
CA PRO A 114 -12.20 -1.15 -12.10
C PRO A 114 -11.20 -1.41 -13.23
N ALA A 115 -10.40 -2.46 -13.07
CA ALA A 115 -9.57 -2.98 -14.15
C ALA A 115 -10.45 -3.51 -15.31
N ASP A 116 -9.89 -3.59 -16.51
CA ASP A 116 -10.59 -4.16 -17.65
C ASP A 116 -10.71 -5.69 -17.53
N ALA A 117 -11.78 -6.22 -18.08
CA ALA A 117 -11.97 -7.65 -18.26
C ALA A 117 -10.98 -8.18 -19.29
N GLY A 118 -10.53 -9.41 -19.12
CA GLY A 118 -9.58 -10.07 -20.02
C GLY A 118 -9.03 -11.35 -19.41
N ALA A 119 -8.28 -12.10 -20.18
CA ALA A 119 -7.77 -13.41 -19.79
C ALA A 119 -8.89 -14.36 -19.31
N GLY A 120 -10.07 -14.29 -19.95
CA GLY A 120 -11.22 -15.13 -19.65
C GLY A 120 -11.97 -14.79 -18.36
N PHE A 121 -11.66 -13.69 -17.69
CA PHE A 121 -12.32 -13.33 -16.43
C PHE A 121 -12.99 -11.94 -16.53
N PRO A 122 -14.26 -11.77 -16.03
CA PRO A 122 -15.19 -12.82 -15.53
C PRO A 122 -15.50 -13.90 -16.57
N ALA A 123 -15.97 -15.08 -16.11
CA ALA A 123 -16.29 -16.21 -17.02
C ALA A 123 -17.16 -15.76 -18.21
N GLY A 124 -16.76 -16.15 -19.41
CA GLY A 124 -17.43 -15.75 -20.66
C GLY A 124 -16.89 -14.46 -21.29
N THR A 125 -15.90 -13.79 -20.69
CA THR A 125 -15.23 -12.66 -21.35
C THR A 125 -14.10 -13.12 -22.28
N PRO A 126 -13.73 -12.31 -23.32
CA PRO A 126 -12.62 -12.65 -24.20
C PRO A 126 -11.26 -12.80 -23.49
N GLU A 127 -10.36 -13.54 -24.14
CA GLU A 127 -8.97 -13.66 -23.71
C GLU A 127 -8.23 -12.32 -23.80
N GLU A 128 -8.50 -11.57 -24.87
CA GLU A 128 -7.86 -10.27 -25.09
C GLU A 128 -8.46 -9.20 -24.20
N THR A 129 -7.59 -8.41 -23.59
CA THR A 129 -7.99 -7.22 -22.80
C THR A 129 -8.02 -6.00 -23.71
N VAL A 130 -9.19 -5.36 -23.82
CA VAL A 130 -9.33 -4.07 -24.52
C VAL A 130 -9.26 -2.96 -23.50
N MET A 131 -8.25 -2.08 -23.63
CA MET A 131 -8.03 -0.98 -22.70
C MET A 131 -9.17 0.04 -22.78
N SER A 132 -9.92 0.20 -21.70
CA SER A 132 -10.92 1.25 -21.53
C SER A 132 -10.35 2.49 -20.83
N GLY A 133 -11.11 3.58 -20.83
CA GLY A 133 -10.75 4.76 -20.02
C GLY A 133 -10.67 4.46 -18.52
N HIS A 134 -11.57 3.61 -17.99
CA HIS A 134 -11.53 3.17 -16.60
C HIS A 134 -10.30 2.30 -16.31
N GLY A 135 -10.01 1.33 -17.16
CA GLY A 135 -8.82 0.50 -17.05
C GLY A 135 -7.53 1.30 -17.12
N ALA A 136 -7.46 2.31 -18.00
CA ALA A 136 -6.31 3.19 -18.08
C ALA A 136 -6.08 3.99 -16.77
N VAL A 137 -7.16 4.53 -16.18
CA VAL A 137 -7.07 5.22 -14.87
C VAL A 137 -6.68 4.24 -13.77
N HIS A 138 -7.22 3.02 -13.75
CA HIS A 138 -6.83 1.95 -12.83
C HIS A 138 -5.33 1.66 -12.90
N MET A 139 -4.82 1.42 -14.09
CA MET A 139 -3.40 1.10 -14.33
C MET A 139 -2.49 2.25 -13.94
N LEU A 140 -2.86 3.49 -14.30
CA LEU A 140 -2.10 4.69 -13.92
C LEU A 140 -2.08 4.87 -12.39
N GLY A 141 -3.25 4.76 -11.75
CA GLY A 141 -3.39 4.86 -10.29
C GLY A 141 -2.57 3.81 -9.56
N GLY A 142 -2.61 2.56 -10.03
CA GLY A 142 -1.80 1.46 -9.51
C GLY A 142 -0.30 1.72 -9.68
N THR A 143 0.12 2.16 -10.87
CA THR A 143 1.53 2.49 -11.16
C THR A 143 2.04 3.59 -10.22
N VAL A 144 1.32 4.72 -10.13
CA VAL A 144 1.68 5.83 -9.24
C VAL A 144 1.72 5.36 -7.78
N GLY A 145 0.73 4.56 -7.36
CA GLY A 145 0.67 4.01 -6.01
C GLY A 145 1.90 3.14 -5.67
N TYR A 146 2.25 2.18 -6.52
CA TYR A 146 3.41 1.31 -6.26
C TYR A 146 4.75 2.02 -6.37
N LEU A 147 4.89 3.00 -7.24
CA LEU A 147 6.07 3.88 -7.26
C LEU A 147 6.19 4.68 -5.96
N ALA A 148 5.07 5.21 -5.46
CA ALA A 148 5.05 5.90 -4.17
C ALA A 148 5.39 4.96 -3.00
N LEU A 149 4.90 3.70 -3.01
CA LEU A 149 5.27 2.69 -2.03
C LEU A 149 6.78 2.39 -2.05
N CYS A 150 7.35 2.19 -3.23
CA CYS A 150 8.79 1.95 -3.40
C CYS A 150 9.61 3.14 -2.87
N ALA A 151 9.22 4.36 -3.20
CA ALA A 151 9.85 5.58 -2.68
C ALA A 151 9.68 5.69 -1.15
N ALA A 152 8.49 5.32 -0.61
CA ALA A 152 8.25 5.29 0.83
C ALA A 152 9.24 4.36 1.55
N PHE A 153 9.52 3.18 1.03
CA PHE A 153 10.49 2.25 1.64
C PHE A 153 11.90 2.83 1.69
N VAL A 154 12.36 3.48 0.62
CA VAL A 154 13.67 4.14 0.59
C VAL A 154 13.73 5.26 1.64
N VAL A 155 12.67 6.04 1.77
CA VAL A 155 12.58 7.12 2.78
C VAL A 155 12.52 6.55 4.20
N LEU A 156 11.71 5.50 4.44
CA LEU A 156 11.55 4.86 5.74
C LEU A 156 12.78 4.03 6.16
N ALA A 157 13.67 3.69 5.24
CA ALA A 157 14.97 3.10 5.59
C ALA A 157 15.83 4.04 6.47
N ARG A 158 15.63 5.37 6.37
CA ARG A 158 16.38 6.35 7.17
C ARG A 158 16.08 6.26 8.68
N PRO A 159 14.80 6.32 9.14
CA PRO A 159 14.50 6.17 10.55
C PRO A 159 14.83 4.77 11.09
N LEU A 160 14.77 3.72 10.27
CA LEU A 160 15.22 2.38 10.66
C LEU A 160 16.73 2.36 10.92
N ALA A 161 17.52 2.95 10.03
CA ALA A 161 18.97 3.08 10.20
C ALA A 161 19.33 3.92 11.43
N ALA A 162 18.64 5.04 11.65
CA ALA A 162 18.85 5.92 12.80
C ALA A 162 18.56 5.23 14.15
N ARG A 163 17.70 4.20 14.16
CA ARG A 163 17.42 3.35 15.32
C ARG A 163 18.37 2.14 15.44
N GLY A 164 19.44 2.06 14.63
CA GLY A 164 20.38 0.93 14.62
C GLY A 164 19.85 -0.34 13.95
N LEU A 165 18.66 -0.30 13.32
CA LEU A 165 18.01 -1.43 12.68
C LEU A 165 18.54 -1.62 11.23
N ARG A 166 19.86 -1.88 11.10
CA ARG A 166 20.56 -1.91 9.82
C ARG A 166 19.97 -2.91 8.82
N GLY A 167 19.66 -4.14 9.27
CA GLY A 167 19.04 -5.16 8.41
C GLY A 167 17.71 -4.71 7.83
N TRP A 168 16.83 -4.11 8.65
CA TRP A 168 15.56 -3.54 8.21
C TRP A 168 15.75 -2.38 7.24
N ALA A 169 16.76 -1.54 7.47
CA ALA A 169 17.07 -0.41 6.58
C ALA A 169 17.59 -0.88 5.22
N VAL A 170 18.42 -1.93 5.17
CA VAL A 170 18.90 -2.55 3.93
C VAL A 170 17.74 -3.21 3.19
N ALA A 171 16.96 -4.05 3.86
CA ALA A 171 15.80 -4.71 3.26
C ALA A 171 14.79 -3.71 2.69
N SER A 172 14.55 -2.58 3.39
CA SER A 172 13.67 -1.50 2.87
C SER A 172 14.22 -0.79 1.63
N ARG A 173 15.50 -0.93 1.29
CA ARG A 173 16.07 -0.46 0.02
C ARG A 173 16.05 -1.52 -1.07
N VAL A 174 16.04 -2.81 -0.70
CA VAL A 174 16.06 -3.94 -1.64
C VAL A 174 14.65 -4.32 -2.08
N VAL A 175 13.67 -4.34 -1.16
CA VAL A 175 12.28 -4.69 -1.47
C VAL A 175 11.69 -3.90 -2.65
N PRO A 176 11.92 -2.58 -2.80
CA PRO A 176 11.50 -1.84 -4.00
C PRO A 176 11.96 -2.46 -5.32
N VAL A 177 13.18 -3.00 -5.37
CA VAL A 177 13.72 -3.62 -6.59
C VAL A 177 12.91 -4.86 -6.94
N VAL A 178 12.56 -5.70 -5.95
CA VAL A 178 11.75 -6.90 -6.17
C VAL A 178 10.32 -6.53 -6.58
N VAL A 179 9.73 -5.51 -5.94
CA VAL A 179 8.39 -5.01 -6.29
C VAL A 179 8.38 -4.51 -7.74
N LEU A 180 9.35 -3.68 -8.13
CA LEU A 180 9.45 -3.14 -9.49
C LEU A 180 9.76 -4.23 -10.52
N ALA A 181 10.58 -5.21 -10.18
CA ALA A 181 10.83 -6.38 -11.04
C ALA A 181 9.54 -7.16 -11.31
N GLY A 182 8.71 -7.40 -10.27
CA GLY A 182 7.38 -8.00 -10.44
C GLY A 182 6.46 -7.15 -11.32
N PHE A 183 6.51 -5.82 -11.16
CA PHE A 183 5.73 -4.90 -11.97
C PHE A 183 6.14 -4.93 -13.45
N THR A 184 7.44 -4.89 -13.74
CA THR A 184 7.96 -4.97 -15.12
C THR A 184 7.71 -6.34 -15.76
N ALA A 185 7.68 -7.40 -14.95
CA ALA A 185 7.38 -8.76 -15.41
C ALA A 185 5.87 -9.01 -15.62
N SER A 186 4.99 -8.06 -15.31
CA SER A 186 3.52 -8.26 -15.33
C SER A 186 2.97 -8.70 -16.69
N ALA A 187 3.56 -8.23 -17.79
CA ALA A 187 3.19 -8.63 -19.13
C ALA A 187 3.51 -10.11 -19.46
N ALA A 188 4.53 -10.68 -18.78
CA ALA A 188 4.93 -12.06 -18.97
C ALA A 188 4.36 -12.99 -17.88
N SER A 189 4.09 -12.48 -16.69
CA SER A 189 3.63 -13.28 -15.56
C SER A 189 2.84 -12.43 -14.56
N VAL A 190 1.53 -12.61 -14.55
CA VAL A 190 0.65 -11.99 -13.54
C VAL A 190 1.00 -12.48 -12.13
N LEU A 191 1.45 -13.73 -11.99
CA LEU A 191 1.87 -14.28 -10.71
C LEU A 191 3.10 -13.55 -10.15
N ALA A 192 4.09 -13.22 -11.00
CA ALA A 192 5.25 -12.44 -10.59
C ALA A 192 4.86 -11.03 -10.12
N PHE A 193 3.94 -10.38 -10.83
CA PHE A 193 3.34 -9.12 -10.41
C PHE A 193 2.66 -9.25 -9.04
N THR A 194 1.77 -10.23 -8.89
CA THR A 194 1.01 -10.45 -7.65
C THR A 194 1.93 -10.74 -6.45
N ALA A 195 2.98 -11.56 -6.65
CA ALA A 195 3.97 -11.85 -5.63
C ALA A 195 4.77 -10.60 -5.22
N GLY A 196 5.23 -9.80 -6.19
CA GLY A 196 5.94 -8.55 -5.94
C GLY A 196 5.07 -7.52 -5.20
N ALA A 197 3.85 -7.34 -5.66
CA ALA A 197 2.87 -6.44 -5.04
C ALA A 197 2.53 -6.89 -3.60
N GLY A 198 2.31 -8.18 -3.42
CA GLY A 198 2.05 -8.79 -2.11
C GLY A 198 3.22 -8.63 -1.14
N LEU A 199 4.46 -8.84 -1.60
CA LEU A 199 5.65 -8.58 -0.81
C LEU A 199 5.70 -7.11 -0.35
N GLY A 200 5.40 -6.16 -1.24
CA GLY A 200 5.34 -4.74 -0.89
C GLY A 200 4.35 -4.45 0.22
N LEU A 201 3.12 -4.99 0.12
CA LEU A 201 2.08 -4.84 1.14
C LEU A 201 2.50 -5.42 2.49
N LEU A 202 3.03 -6.64 2.52
CA LEU A 202 3.49 -7.31 3.74
C LEU A 202 4.69 -6.58 4.35
N TRP A 203 5.62 -6.09 3.52
CA TRP A 203 6.76 -5.33 4.00
C TRP A 203 6.34 -3.99 4.60
N LEU A 204 5.36 -3.29 4.02
CA LEU A 204 4.81 -2.07 4.62
C LEU A 204 4.19 -2.34 6.00
N SER A 205 3.45 -3.44 6.14
CA SER A 205 2.89 -3.88 7.43
C SER A 205 4.00 -4.11 8.46
N ALA A 206 5.04 -4.85 8.09
CA ALA A 206 6.18 -5.16 8.95
C ALA A 206 6.97 -3.90 9.35
N VAL A 207 7.26 -2.99 8.40
CA VAL A 207 7.94 -1.72 8.66
C VAL A 207 7.10 -0.82 9.58
N THR A 208 5.78 -0.77 9.37
CA THR A 208 4.87 0.02 10.21
C THR A 208 4.87 -0.50 11.65
N ALA A 209 4.77 -1.81 11.85
CA ALA A 209 4.87 -2.44 13.17
C ALA A 209 6.23 -2.11 13.82
N ARG A 210 7.33 -2.34 13.08
CA ARG A 210 8.69 -2.15 13.61
C ARG A 210 9.02 -0.71 14.00
N LEU A 211 8.50 0.26 13.24
CA LEU A 211 8.67 1.69 13.56
C LEU A 211 7.77 2.14 14.70
N ALA A 212 6.64 1.48 14.95
CA ALA A 212 5.75 1.78 16.06
C ALA A 212 6.23 1.20 17.40
N ASP A 213 7.04 0.13 17.40
CA ASP A 213 7.71 -0.39 18.57
C ASP A 213 8.72 0.65 19.12
N ARG A 214 8.61 0.96 20.42
CA ARG A 214 9.45 1.94 21.13
C ARG A 214 10.56 1.27 21.88
#